data_0f21cbbe4a193e53e7767e90128acdf4
#
_entry.id   0f21cbbe4a193e53e7767e90128acdf4
#
_cell.length_a   1.000
_cell.length_b   1.000
_cell.length_c   1.000
_cell.angle_alpha   90.00
_cell.angle_beta   90.00
_cell.angle_gamma   90.00
#
_symmetry.space_group_name_H-M   'P 1'
#
loop_
_entity.id
_entity.type
_entity.pdbx_description
1 polymer ?
#
loop_
_entity_poly.entity_id
_entity_poly.type
_entity_poly.pdbx_seq_one_letter_code
_entity_poly.pdbx_strand_id
1 'polypeptide(L)'
;MLGGIIGGAAGALGGIFGGIGKNKMLKQQMKMLNEQKRENQDWYDRRYNEDATQRADAQAILTHTADMIRQRNQQSAGAQAVMGGTEESVAAAKEANAKALSDATRQIAAMGAQRKDQIEGQYRERQHLLDENLRGVEGQRKNIFDIANDAIGGAADGFASGYGLLDKDDDYGTRG
;
A
#
# COMPACT_ATOMS: atom_id res chain seq x y z
N MET A 1 2.51 -14.54 -3.26
CA MET A 1 3.24 -15.25 -2.20
C MET A 1 4.22 -14.28 -1.54
N LEU A 2 3.82 -13.55 -0.52
CA LEU A 2 4.64 -12.63 0.28
C LEU A 2 4.15 -12.64 1.74
N GLY A 3 3.90 -13.84 2.26
CA GLY A 3 3.49 -14.06 3.62
C GLY A 3 4.46 -14.99 4.31
N GLY A 4 5.58 -14.50 4.82
CA GLY A 4 6.43 -15.42 5.53
C GLY A 4 7.77 -14.95 6.04
N ILE A 5 7.94 -13.68 6.45
CA ILE A 5 9.20 -13.28 7.10
C ILE A 5 9.01 -12.44 8.39
N ILE A 6 7.86 -12.44 9.03
CA ILE A 6 7.69 -11.68 10.29
C ILE A 6 7.20 -12.57 11.44
N GLY A 7 7.62 -13.80 11.47
CA GLY A 7 7.27 -14.70 12.57
C GLY A 7 8.47 -15.51 13.07
N GLY A 8 9.46 -14.88 13.72
CA GLY A 8 10.51 -15.73 14.27
C GLY A 8 11.78 -15.03 14.74
N ALA A 9 11.70 -14.10 15.65
CA ALA A 9 12.85 -13.69 16.43
C ALA A 9 12.45 -13.03 17.76
N ALA A 10 11.53 -13.64 18.49
CA ALA A 10 11.28 -13.34 19.89
C ALA A 10 11.84 -14.50 20.73
N GLY A 11 13.16 -14.61 20.79
CA GLY A 11 13.85 -15.60 21.59
C GLY A 11 15.18 -15.04 22.06
N ALA A 12 15.17 -14.57 23.30
CA ALA A 12 16.27 -14.51 24.26
C ALA A 12 17.69 -14.45 23.69
N LEU A 13 18.33 -13.30 23.71
CA LEU A 13 19.74 -13.19 24.01
C LEU A 13 19.98 -11.93 24.84
N GLY A 14 20.29 -12.15 26.11
CA GLY A 14 20.73 -11.16 27.06
C GLY A 14 22.09 -10.58 26.69
N GLY A 15 22.35 -9.37 27.13
CA GLY A 15 23.62 -8.74 27.09
C GLY A 15 23.60 -7.35 26.46
N ILE A 16 24.16 -6.43 27.19
CA ILE A 16 24.31 -4.99 26.89
C ILE A 16 24.92 -4.71 25.48
N PHE A 17 25.63 -5.68 24.91
CA PHE A 17 26.16 -5.61 23.55
C PHE A 17 25.14 -5.79 22.41
N GLY A 18 23.90 -6.23 22.71
CA GLY A 18 22.85 -6.43 21.71
C GLY A 18 22.12 -5.14 21.26
N GLY A 19 22.21 -4.06 22.03
CA GLY A 19 21.43 -2.84 21.80
C GLY A 19 21.83 -2.06 20.54
N ILE A 20 23.11 -1.96 20.25
CA ILE A 20 23.64 -1.20 19.09
C ILE A 20 23.31 -1.92 17.78
N GLY A 21 23.48 -3.25 17.76
CA GLY A 21 23.15 -4.06 16.59
C GLY A 21 21.63 -4.07 16.30
N LYS A 22 20.80 -4.18 17.35
CA LYS A 22 19.33 -4.15 17.23
C LYS A 22 18.85 -2.80 16.71
N ASN A 23 19.39 -1.68 17.19
CA ASN A 23 19.01 -0.35 16.74
C ASN A 23 19.32 -0.13 15.24
N LYS A 24 20.49 -0.63 14.77
CA LYS A 24 20.84 -0.57 13.34
C LYS A 24 19.87 -1.40 12.49
N MET A 25 19.50 -2.58 12.97
CA MET A 25 18.56 -3.48 12.28
C MET A 25 17.15 -2.85 12.21
N LEU A 26 16.67 -2.26 13.31
CA LEU A 26 15.38 -1.55 13.33
C LEU A 26 15.37 -0.34 12.40
N LYS A 27 16.46 0.43 12.32
CA LYS A 27 16.60 1.53 11.35
C LYS A 27 16.54 1.03 9.91
N GLN A 28 17.15 -0.10 9.60
CA GLN A 28 17.06 -0.71 8.26
C GLN A 28 15.62 -1.18 7.95
N GLN A 29 14.94 -1.80 8.92
CA GLN A 29 13.54 -2.20 8.76
C GLN A 29 12.63 -0.99 8.51
N MET A 30 12.80 0.09 9.26
CA MET A 30 12.05 1.34 9.04
C MET A 30 12.30 1.90 7.63
N LYS A 31 13.55 1.87 7.16
CA LYS A 31 13.88 2.32 5.81
C LYS A 31 13.18 1.46 4.76
N MET A 32 13.22 0.14 4.87
CA MET A 32 12.52 -0.77 3.96
C MET A 32 11.00 -0.55 3.98
N LEU A 33 10.39 -0.38 5.15
CA LEU A 33 8.95 -0.10 5.26
C LEU A 33 8.57 1.22 4.60
N ASN A 34 9.39 2.26 4.75
CA ASN A 34 9.17 3.55 4.09
C ASN A 34 9.36 3.46 2.56
N GLU A 35 10.27 2.62 2.08
CA GLU A 35 10.41 2.32 0.65
C GLU A 35 9.18 1.59 0.14
N GLN A 36 8.69 0.57 0.84
CA GLN A 36 7.45 -0.14 0.48
C GLN A 36 6.22 0.77 0.48
N LYS A 37 6.14 1.75 1.39
CA LYS A 37 5.08 2.76 1.37
C LYS A 37 5.13 3.61 0.10
N ARG A 38 6.32 4.04 -0.33
CA ARG A 38 6.48 4.77 -1.59
C ARG A 38 6.14 3.92 -2.80
N GLU A 39 6.61 2.67 -2.83
CA GLU A 39 6.27 1.73 -3.90
C GLU A 39 4.76 1.47 -3.98
N ASN A 40 4.08 1.35 -2.83
CA ASN A 40 2.64 1.19 -2.78
C ASN A 40 1.91 2.45 -3.30
N GLN A 41 2.41 3.65 -2.98
CA GLN A 41 1.88 4.91 -3.52
C GLN A 41 2.08 4.97 -5.05
N ASP A 42 3.29 4.69 -5.54
CA ASP A 42 3.61 4.69 -6.97
C ASP A 42 2.77 3.65 -7.73
N TRP A 43 2.53 2.48 -7.12
CA TRP A 43 1.64 1.47 -7.68
C TRP A 43 0.21 1.99 -7.78
N TYR A 44 -0.29 2.62 -6.71
CA TYR A 44 -1.63 3.21 -6.68
C TYR A 44 -1.78 4.28 -7.77
N ASP A 45 -0.86 5.23 -7.82
CA ASP A 45 -0.93 6.34 -8.78
C ASP A 45 -0.92 5.85 -10.24
N ARG A 46 -0.10 4.85 -10.56
CA ARG A 46 -0.08 4.26 -11.91
C ARG A 46 -1.37 3.53 -12.24
N ARG A 47 -1.91 2.75 -11.29
CA ARG A 47 -3.09 1.92 -11.53
C ARG A 47 -4.39 2.70 -11.50
N TYR A 48 -4.47 3.69 -10.62
CA TYR A 48 -5.67 4.53 -10.47
C TYR A 48 -5.86 5.47 -11.66
N ASN A 49 -4.76 6.00 -12.21
CA ASN A 49 -4.76 6.91 -13.35
C ASN A 49 -4.66 6.20 -14.72
N GLU A 50 -4.66 4.86 -14.74
CA GLU A 50 -4.67 4.09 -15.98
C GLU A 50 -5.95 4.38 -16.78
N ASP A 51 -5.80 4.74 -18.06
CA ASP A 51 -6.95 4.98 -18.94
C ASP A 51 -7.72 3.66 -19.18
N ALA A 52 -8.96 3.62 -18.71
CA ALA A 52 -9.82 2.46 -18.83
C ALA A 52 -10.09 2.06 -20.29
N THR A 53 -10.06 3.02 -21.22
CA THR A 53 -10.35 2.77 -22.65
C THR A 53 -9.22 2.06 -23.38
N GLN A 54 -7.98 2.18 -22.89
CA GLN A 54 -6.80 1.56 -23.51
C GLN A 54 -6.59 0.10 -23.06
N ARG A 55 -7.40 -0.38 -22.17
CA ARG A 55 -7.30 -1.73 -21.65
C ARG A 55 -7.83 -2.77 -22.63
N ALA A 56 -7.25 -3.96 -22.59
CA ALA A 56 -7.62 -5.05 -23.49
C ALA A 56 -9.11 -5.45 -23.39
N ASP A 57 -9.68 -5.43 -22.19
CA ASP A 57 -11.10 -5.70 -21.94
C ASP A 57 -12.00 -4.60 -22.56
N ALA A 58 -11.67 -3.33 -22.40
CA ALA A 58 -12.38 -2.22 -23.01
C ALA A 58 -12.25 -2.23 -24.54
N GLN A 59 -11.05 -2.49 -25.06
CA GLN A 59 -10.80 -2.62 -26.48
C GLN A 59 -11.60 -3.77 -27.10
N ALA A 60 -11.73 -4.90 -26.41
CA ALA A 60 -12.56 -6.02 -26.85
C ALA A 60 -14.04 -5.62 -26.94
N ILE A 61 -14.58 -4.89 -25.97
CA ILE A 61 -15.95 -4.39 -25.99
C ILE A 61 -16.16 -3.42 -27.17
N LEU A 62 -15.24 -2.48 -27.38
CA LEU A 62 -15.32 -1.53 -28.50
C LEU A 62 -15.26 -2.22 -29.85
N THR A 63 -14.35 -3.19 -30.02
CA THR A 63 -14.21 -3.97 -31.25
C THR A 63 -15.47 -4.76 -31.54
N HIS A 64 -15.99 -5.48 -30.55
CA HIS A 64 -17.23 -6.25 -30.69
C HIS A 64 -18.43 -5.34 -31.04
N THR A 65 -18.52 -4.17 -30.39
CA THR A 65 -19.58 -3.19 -30.69
C THR A 65 -19.46 -2.66 -32.12
N ALA A 66 -18.24 -2.36 -32.56
CA ALA A 66 -17.99 -1.91 -33.94
C ALA A 66 -18.38 -2.98 -34.98
N ASP A 67 -18.06 -4.23 -34.69
CA ASP A 67 -18.42 -5.36 -35.59
C ASP A 67 -19.94 -5.59 -35.64
N MET A 68 -20.64 -5.50 -34.51
CA MET A 68 -22.10 -5.54 -34.48
C MET A 68 -22.74 -4.40 -35.30
N ILE A 69 -22.19 -3.18 -35.18
CA ILE A 69 -22.66 -2.02 -35.96
C ILE A 69 -22.42 -2.26 -37.45
N ARG A 70 -21.26 -2.79 -37.84
CA ARG A 70 -20.97 -3.14 -39.26
C ARG A 70 -21.93 -4.17 -39.79
N GLN A 71 -22.16 -5.26 -39.07
CA GLN A 71 -23.11 -6.30 -39.49
C GLN A 71 -24.53 -5.75 -39.67
N ARG A 72 -24.99 -4.93 -38.71
CA ARG A 72 -26.31 -4.28 -38.77
C ARG A 72 -26.42 -3.36 -39.99
N ASN A 73 -25.38 -2.57 -40.26
CA ASN A 73 -25.37 -1.66 -41.41
C ASN A 73 -25.37 -2.44 -42.72
N GLN A 74 -24.65 -3.58 -42.85
CA GLN A 74 -24.66 -4.44 -44.03
C GLN A 74 -26.03 -5.07 -44.23
N GLN A 75 -26.67 -5.57 -43.18
CA GLN A 75 -28.03 -6.10 -43.25
C GLN A 75 -29.06 -5.07 -43.69
N SER A 76 -28.95 -3.82 -43.08
CA SER A 76 -29.82 -2.74 -43.46
C SER A 76 -29.63 -2.29 -44.90
N ALA A 77 -28.39 -2.21 -45.40
CA ALA A 77 -28.08 -1.88 -46.79
C ALA A 77 -28.65 -2.93 -47.77
N GLY A 78 -28.52 -4.21 -47.42
CA GLY A 78 -29.09 -5.33 -48.21
C GLY A 78 -30.61 -5.25 -48.23
N ALA A 79 -31.25 -5.02 -47.09
CA ALA A 79 -32.71 -4.88 -47.02
C ALA A 79 -33.24 -3.65 -47.79
N GLN A 80 -32.54 -2.51 -47.72
CA GLN A 80 -32.87 -1.28 -48.44
C GLN A 80 -32.76 -1.47 -49.98
N ALA A 81 -31.76 -2.25 -50.46
CA ALA A 81 -31.59 -2.52 -51.88
C ALA A 81 -32.72 -3.39 -52.45
N VAL A 82 -33.34 -4.25 -51.63
CA VAL A 82 -34.41 -5.17 -52.04
C VAL A 82 -35.80 -4.61 -51.80
N MET A 83 -36.04 -3.87 -50.72
CA MET A 83 -37.40 -3.43 -50.29
C MET A 83 -37.65 -1.89 -50.38
N GLY A 84 -36.66 -1.11 -50.84
CA GLY A 84 -36.78 0.33 -50.85
C GLY A 84 -36.72 0.90 -49.41
N GLY A 85 -35.52 1.35 -48.96
CA GLY A 85 -35.35 1.90 -47.62
C GLY A 85 -36.08 3.23 -47.45
N THR A 86 -36.86 3.36 -46.40
CA THR A 86 -37.46 4.63 -45.97
C THR A 86 -36.48 5.44 -45.13
N GLU A 87 -36.58 6.78 -45.11
CA GLU A 87 -35.77 7.65 -44.23
C GLU A 87 -35.92 7.24 -42.77
N GLU A 88 -37.10 6.77 -42.38
CA GLU A 88 -37.43 6.28 -41.06
C GLU A 88 -36.60 5.04 -40.66
N SER A 89 -36.41 4.10 -41.61
CA SER A 89 -35.58 2.91 -41.38
C SER A 89 -34.10 3.26 -41.20
N VAL A 90 -33.61 4.28 -41.91
CA VAL A 90 -32.23 4.79 -41.76
C VAL A 90 -32.06 5.50 -40.42
N ALA A 91 -33.03 6.29 -39.99
CA ALA A 91 -33.01 6.95 -38.69
C ALA A 91 -33.02 5.95 -37.54
N ALA A 92 -33.86 4.92 -37.60
CA ALA A 92 -33.92 3.85 -36.61
C ALA A 92 -32.62 3.07 -36.52
N ALA A 93 -31.94 2.78 -37.65
CA ALA A 93 -30.63 2.13 -37.65
C ALA A 93 -29.54 2.99 -37.01
N LYS A 94 -29.52 4.30 -37.28
CA LYS A 94 -28.60 5.26 -36.65
C LYS A 94 -28.83 5.35 -35.14
N GLU A 95 -30.07 5.43 -34.71
CA GLU A 95 -30.42 5.45 -33.29
C GLU A 95 -29.96 4.16 -32.57
N ALA A 96 -30.23 2.99 -33.17
CA ALA A 96 -29.81 1.71 -32.64
C ALA A 96 -28.24 1.58 -32.52
N ASN A 97 -27.52 2.14 -33.51
CA ASN A 97 -26.06 2.17 -33.49
C ASN A 97 -25.51 3.13 -32.41
N ALA A 98 -26.12 4.32 -32.28
CA ALA A 98 -25.78 5.27 -31.25
C ALA A 98 -26.02 4.70 -29.84
N LYS A 99 -27.15 4.00 -29.66
CA LYS A 99 -27.47 3.29 -28.42
C LYS A 99 -26.43 2.21 -28.09
N ALA A 100 -26.07 1.37 -29.08
CA ALA A 100 -25.05 0.33 -28.87
C ALA A 100 -23.71 0.90 -28.44
N LEU A 101 -23.27 2.00 -29.05
CA LEU A 101 -22.04 2.69 -28.67
C LEU A 101 -22.14 3.32 -27.26
N SER A 102 -23.28 3.94 -26.95
CA SER A 102 -23.52 4.50 -25.60
C SER A 102 -23.51 3.42 -24.53
N ASP A 103 -24.14 2.27 -24.79
CA ASP A 103 -24.16 1.16 -23.84
C ASP A 103 -22.77 0.55 -23.63
N ALA A 104 -21.98 0.39 -24.69
CA ALA A 104 -20.58 -0.03 -24.60
C ALA A 104 -19.74 0.95 -23.78
N THR A 105 -19.89 2.25 -24.01
CA THR A 105 -19.18 3.29 -23.26
C THR A 105 -19.56 3.27 -21.77
N ARG A 106 -20.86 3.11 -21.46
CA ARG A 106 -21.33 2.98 -20.07
C ARG A 106 -20.76 1.75 -19.39
N GLN A 107 -20.70 0.62 -20.10
CA GLN A 107 -20.13 -0.60 -19.57
C GLN A 107 -18.64 -0.43 -19.25
N ILE A 108 -17.86 0.17 -20.16
CA ILE A 108 -16.45 0.46 -19.93
C ILE A 108 -16.28 1.41 -18.73
N ALA A 109 -17.10 2.45 -18.62
CA ALA A 109 -17.06 3.37 -17.49
C ALA A 109 -17.38 2.68 -16.16
N ALA A 110 -18.39 1.80 -16.12
CA ALA A 110 -18.75 1.04 -14.94
C ALA A 110 -17.63 0.07 -14.51
N MET A 111 -17.01 -0.63 -15.46
CA MET A 111 -15.85 -1.49 -15.20
C MET A 111 -14.65 -0.68 -14.70
N GLY A 112 -14.43 0.50 -15.27
CA GLY A 112 -13.39 1.43 -14.83
C GLY A 112 -13.61 1.89 -13.38
N ALA A 113 -14.83 2.26 -13.00
CA ALA A 113 -15.21 2.66 -11.65
C ALA A 113 -14.99 1.50 -10.65
N GLN A 114 -15.56 0.33 -10.95
CA GLN A 114 -15.39 -0.85 -10.09
C GLN A 114 -13.91 -1.21 -9.87
N ARG A 115 -13.08 -1.07 -10.90
CA ARG A 115 -11.66 -1.32 -10.79
C ARG A 115 -10.96 -0.28 -9.91
N LYS A 116 -11.33 1.00 -10.01
CA LYS A 116 -10.80 2.05 -9.14
C LYS A 116 -11.11 1.76 -7.68
N ASP A 117 -12.32 1.33 -7.38
CA ASP A 117 -12.72 0.93 -6.02
C ASP A 117 -11.88 -0.24 -5.50
N GLN A 118 -11.61 -1.24 -6.36
CA GLN A 118 -10.73 -2.37 -6.00
C GLN A 118 -9.28 -1.93 -5.75
N ILE A 119 -8.75 -1.05 -6.60
CA ILE A 119 -7.39 -0.50 -6.44
C ILE A 119 -7.28 0.29 -5.14
N GLU A 120 -8.28 1.12 -4.84
CA GLU A 120 -8.34 1.90 -3.60
C GLU A 120 -8.44 1.01 -2.36
N GLY A 121 -9.26 -0.03 -2.41
CA GLY A 121 -9.36 -1.03 -1.35
C GLY A 121 -8.03 -1.73 -1.08
N GLN A 122 -7.35 -2.21 -2.13
CA GLN A 122 -6.03 -2.84 -2.02
C GLN A 122 -4.95 -1.88 -1.51
N TYR A 123 -4.99 -0.62 -1.95
CA TYR A 123 -4.07 0.41 -1.47
C TYR A 123 -4.23 0.66 0.03
N ARG A 124 -5.48 0.86 0.50
CA ARG A 124 -5.78 1.10 1.91
C ARG A 124 -5.36 -0.08 2.79
N GLU A 125 -5.65 -1.32 2.35
CA GLU A 125 -5.25 -2.53 3.07
C GLU A 125 -3.72 -2.62 3.22
N ARG A 126 -2.98 -2.42 2.14
CA ARG A 126 -1.51 -2.42 2.16
C ARG A 126 -0.94 -1.30 3.03
N GLN A 127 -1.51 -0.09 2.95
CA GLN A 127 -1.10 1.03 3.78
C GLN A 127 -1.31 0.74 5.26
N HIS A 128 -2.45 0.17 5.63
CA HIS A 128 -2.74 -0.19 7.01
C HIS A 128 -1.71 -1.19 7.55
N LEU A 129 -1.40 -2.25 6.79
CA LEU A 129 -0.39 -3.24 7.18
C LEU A 129 1.01 -2.63 7.33
N LEU A 130 1.40 -1.73 6.42
CA LEU A 130 2.69 -1.05 6.48
C LEU A 130 2.77 -0.09 7.66
N ASP A 131 1.70 0.64 7.97
CA ASP A 131 1.62 1.54 9.12
C ASP A 131 1.64 0.79 10.46
N GLU A 132 0.97 -0.35 10.54
CA GLU A 132 0.99 -1.22 11.71
C GLU A 132 2.40 -1.79 11.95
N ASN A 133 3.06 -2.29 10.91
CA ASN A 133 4.44 -2.76 10.99
C ASN A 133 5.40 -1.64 11.40
N LEU A 134 5.23 -0.43 10.85
CA LEU A 134 6.06 0.72 11.20
C LEU A 134 5.92 1.10 12.67
N ARG A 135 4.69 1.17 13.19
CA ARG A 135 4.41 1.41 14.62
C ARG A 135 5.03 0.34 15.50
N GLY A 136 4.98 -0.93 15.07
CA GLY A 136 5.62 -2.04 15.79
C GLY A 136 7.14 -1.87 15.90
N VAL A 137 7.80 -1.49 14.81
CA VAL A 137 9.26 -1.22 14.77
C VAL A 137 9.62 0.02 15.60
N GLU A 138 8.83 1.08 15.53
CA GLU A 138 9.01 2.28 16.33
C GLU A 138 8.86 2.01 17.82
N GLY A 139 7.85 1.23 18.22
CA GLY A 139 7.65 0.82 19.60
C GLY A 139 8.84 0.02 20.15
N GLN A 140 9.35 -0.94 19.36
CA GLN A 140 10.55 -1.71 19.75
C GLN A 140 11.79 -0.81 19.90
N ARG A 141 11.95 0.18 19.02
CA ARG A 141 13.06 1.14 19.10
C ARG A 141 12.96 2.01 20.34
N LYS A 142 11.77 2.48 20.70
CA LYS A 142 11.53 3.26 21.91
C LYS A 142 11.88 2.44 23.16
N ASN A 143 11.40 1.21 23.25
CA ASN A 143 11.69 0.33 24.39
C ASN A 143 13.19 0.07 24.56
N ILE A 144 13.95 -0.10 23.46
CA ILE A 144 15.41 -0.28 23.55
C ILE A 144 16.09 0.99 24.05
N PHE A 145 15.61 2.17 23.67
CA PHE A 145 16.16 3.44 24.11
C PHE A 145 15.87 3.70 25.59
N ASP A 146 14.65 3.37 26.04
CA ASP A 146 14.24 3.51 27.44
C ASP A 146 15.07 2.57 28.34
N ILE A 147 15.26 1.29 27.96
CA ILE A 147 16.12 0.35 28.68
C ILE A 147 17.60 0.82 28.74
N ALA A 148 18.09 1.43 27.65
CA ALA A 148 19.46 1.95 27.63
C ALA A 148 19.62 3.16 28.57
N ASN A 149 18.63 4.05 28.63
CA ASN A 149 18.61 5.19 29.54
C ASN A 149 18.53 4.74 31.01
N ASP A 150 17.64 3.78 31.31
CA ASP A 150 17.51 3.22 32.67
C ASP A 150 18.81 2.55 33.13
N ALA A 151 19.50 1.83 32.23
CA ALA A 151 20.79 1.22 32.54
C ALA A 151 21.90 2.25 32.81
N ILE A 152 21.89 3.37 32.08
CA ILE A 152 22.87 4.48 32.30
C ILE A 152 22.50 5.24 33.58
N GLY A 153 21.24 5.51 33.85
CA GLY A 153 20.77 6.16 35.08
C GLY A 153 21.08 5.34 36.32
N GLY A 154 20.78 4.04 36.30
CA GLY A 154 21.08 3.12 37.40
C GLY A 154 22.59 2.95 37.66
N ALA A 155 23.44 3.04 36.64
CA ALA A 155 24.90 3.04 36.83
C ALA A 155 25.39 4.33 37.48
N ALA A 156 24.84 5.50 37.09
CA ALA A 156 25.20 6.79 37.70
C ALA A 156 24.82 6.87 39.18
N ASP A 157 23.62 6.38 39.54
CA ASP A 157 23.17 6.29 40.93
C ASP A 157 24.00 5.27 41.75
N GLY A 158 24.43 4.17 41.14
CA GLY A 158 25.31 3.20 41.75
C GLY A 158 26.73 3.75 42.06
N PHE A 159 27.26 4.55 41.13
CA PHE A 159 28.53 5.24 41.36
C PHE A 159 28.43 6.30 42.45
N ALA A 160 27.38 7.14 42.46
CA ALA A 160 27.14 8.16 43.45
C ALA A 160 26.99 7.56 44.87
N SER A 161 26.31 6.43 45.03
CA SER A 161 26.16 5.72 46.28
C SER A 161 27.45 5.05 46.74
N GLY A 162 28.30 4.56 45.79
CA GLY A 162 29.57 3.93 46.06
C GLY A 162 30.65 4.89 46.60
N TYR A 163 30.68 6.13 46.12
CA TYR A 163 31.61 7.15 46.62
C TYR A 163 31.18 7.72 47.97
N GLY A 164 29.88 7.70 48.31
CA GLY A 164 29.39 8.12 49.61
C GLY A 164 29.74 7.19 50.78
N LEU A 165 30.15 5.95 50.49
CA LEU A 165 30.58 4.98 51.51
C LEU A 165 32.06 5.04 51.86
N LEU A 166 32.90 5.78 51.12
CA LEU A 166 34.34 5.90 51.37
C LEU A 166 34.73 7.13 52.20
N ASP A 167 33.76 7.98 52.59
CA ASP A 167 34.02 9.22 53.29
C ASP A 167 33.59 9.19 54.76
N LYS A 168 33.53 8.00 55.37
CA LYS A 168 33.06 7.83 56.77
C LYS A 168 33.97 7.08 57.73
N ASP A 169 35.25 6.98 57.47
CA ASP A 169 36.17 6.39 58.46
C ASP A 169 37.50 7.16 58.55
N ASP A 170 37.48 8.41 58.99
CA ASP A 170 38.66 9.05 59.57
C ASP A 170 38.27 9.97 60.72
N ASP A 171 37.70 9.38 61.79
CA ASP A 171 37.65 10.02 63.09
C ASP A 171 38.33 9.09 64.11
N TYR A 172 39.67 8.98 64.02
CA TYR A 172 40.44 8.48 65.12
C TYR A 172 40.91 9.62 65.99
N GLY A 173 40.23 9.72 67.14
CA GLY A 173 40.51 10.63 68.19
C GLY A 173 41.96 10.60 68.65
N THR A 174 42.56 11.76 68.73
CA THR A 174 43.73 12.06 69.57
C THR A 174 43.28 12.45 70.97
N ARG A 175 43.39 11.47 71.88
CA ARG A 175 43.50 11.81 73.32
C ARG A 175 44.98 11.73 73.67
N GLY A 176 45.52 12.80 74.18
CA GLY A 176 46.74 12.90 74.87
C GLY A 176 46.86 14.26 75.61
#